data_2be4d9108f74899c49a81ac9bd2db503
#
_entry.id   2be4d9108f74899c49a81ac9bd2db503
#
_cell.length_a   1.000
_cell.length_b   1.000
_cell.length_c   1.000
_cell.angle_alpha   90.00
_cell.angle_beta   90.00
_cell.angle_gamma   90.00
#
_symmetry.space_group_name_H-M   'P 1'
#
loop_
_entity.id
_entity.type
_entity.pdbx_description
1 polymer ?
#
loop_
_entity_poly.entity_id
_entity_poly.type
_entity_poly.pdbx_seq_one_letter_code
_entity_poly.pdbx_strand_id
1 'polypeptide(L)'
;MALVITKESHLFDLEKIGVGDFVRARHRTWKEHINGIVVYICAEKAQIVYLPKIHRATRYFTIRAQEIQNGEWAIVHSRDLASVEKVEMTNGYD
;
A
#
# COMPACT_ATOMS: atom_id res chain seq x y z
N MET A 1 -3.10 7.22 -10.96
CA MET A 1 -1.88 7.89 -10.57
C MET A 1 -1.04 7.01 -9.68
N ALA A 2 0.24 6.99 -9.90
CA ALA A 2 1.11 6.10 -9.16
C ALA A 2 1.56 6.73 -7.86
N LEU A 3 1.87 5.89 -6.86
CA LEU A 3 2.39 6.35 -5.58
C LEU A 3 3.91 6.45 -5.57
N VAL A 4 4.57 5.94 -6.58
CA VAL A 4 6.02 6.00 -6.69
C VAL A 4 6.39 7.12 -7.63
N ILE A 5 7.21 8.05 -7.16
CA ILE A 5 7.47 9.28 -7.88
C ILE A 5 8.64 9.20 -8.84
N THR A 6 9.53 8.22 -8.69
CA THR A 6 10.60 8.06 -9.65
C THR A 6 10.81 6.60 -9.93
N LYS A 7 11.21 6.30 -11.16
CA LYS A 7 11.47 4.94 -11.53
C LYS A 7 12.75 4.41 -10.91
N GLU A 8 13.75 5.24 -10.86
CA GLU A 8 15.06 4.80 -10.37
C GLU A 8 15.07 4.54 -8.89
N SER A 9 14.34 5.34 -8.13
CA SER A 9 14.40 5.22 -6.69
C SER A 9 13.28 4.39 -6.08
N HIS A 10 12.21 4.15 -6.84
CA HIS A 10 11.08 3.35 -6.35
C HIS A 10 10.56 3.88 -5.01
N LEU A 11 10.23 5.17 -4.96
CA LEU A 11 9.82 5.80 -3.72
C LEU A 11 8.32 6.08 -3.71
N PHE A 12 7.72 6.04 -2.53
CA PHE A 12 6.34 6.46 -2.36
C PHE A 12 6.22 7.97 -2.50
N ASP A 13 5.09 8.40 -3.05
CA ASP A 13 4.74 9.82 -3.12
C ASP A 13 3.98 10.15 -1.84
N LEU A 14 4.69 10.75 -0.89
CA LEU A 14 4.14 11.00 0.44
C LEU A 14 3.08 12.09 0.45
N GLU A 15 2.85 12.77 -0.68
CA GLU A 15 1.75 13.69 -0.78
C GLU A 15 0.44 12.98 -1.09
N LYS A 16 0.53 11.74 -1.57
CA LYS A 16 -0.66 11.01 -1.99
C LYS A 16 -1.07 9.93 -1.02
N ILE A 17 -0.14 9.41 -0.23
CA ILE A 17 -0.46 8.38 0.74
C ILE A 17 0.22 8.75 2.05
N GLY A 18 -0.49 8.59 3.16
CA GLY A 18 0.03 8.95 4.47
C GLY A 18 -0.55 8.10 5.57
N VAL A 19 -0.04 8.34 6.77
CA VAL A 19 -0.52 7.66 7.99
C VAL A 19 -2.00 7.93 8.16
N GLY A 20 -2.75 6.87 8.45
CA GLY A 20 -4.20 6.96 8.61
C GLY A 20 -4.97 6.59 7.37
N ASP A 21 -4.31 6.45 6.24
CA ASP A 21 -5.01 6.06 5.01
C ASP A 21 -5.43 4.59 5.10
N PHE A 22 -6.58 4.30 4.49
CA PHE A 22 -7.09 2.93 4.41
C PHE A 22 -6.48 2.25 3.20
N VAL A 23 -6.11 0.99 3.37
CA VAL A 23 -5.43 0.22 2.32
C VAL A 23 -6.07 -1.15 2.22
N ARG A 24 -6.32 -1.59 1.00
CA ARG A 24 -6.63 -2.98 0.71
C ARG A 24 -5.49 -3.50 -0.14
N ALA A 25 -4.80 -4.49 0.36
CA ALA A 25 -3.61 -4.99 -0.29
C ALA A 25 -3.66 -6.49 -0.46
N ARG A 26 -3.06 -6.95 -1.55
CA ARG A 26 -2.91 -8.37 -1.79
C ARG A 26 -1.53 -8.60 -2.39
N HIS A 27 -0.71 -9.36 -1.68
CA HIS A 27 0.56 -9.79 -2.23
C HIS A 27 0.28 -10.94 -3.19
N ARG A 28 1.11 -11.08 -4.22
CA ARG A 28 0.89 -12.11 -5.25
C ARG A 28 0.90 -13.52 -4.68
N THR A 29 1.49 -13.72 -3.49
CA THR A 29 1.50 -15.04 -2.85
C THR A 29 0.29 -15.26 -1.95
N TRP A 30 -0.57 -14.26 -1.77
CA TRP A 30 -1.73 -14.36 -0.90
C TRP A 30 -2.96 -14.72 -1.72
N LYS A 31 -3.87 -15.49 -1.10
CA LYS A 31 -5.12 -15.84 -1.75
C LYS A 31 -6.17 -14.76 -1.65
N GLU A 32 -6.12 -13.93 -0.60
CA GLU A 32 -7.13 -12.93 -0.34
C GLU A 32 -6.50 -11.59 -0.03
N HIS A 33 -7.29 -10.54 -0.23
CA HIS A 33 -6.89 -9.20 0.14
C HIS A 33 -6.91 -9.04 1.65
N ILE A 34 -6.11 -8.11 2.14
CA ILE A 34 -6.14 -7.72 3.53
C ILE A 34 -6.40 -6.22 3.57
N ASN A 35 -7.35 -5.82 4.42
CA ASN A 35 -7.67 -4.42 4.64
C ASN A 35 -6.95 -3.93 5.88
N GLY A 36 -6.34 -2.76 5.80
CA GLY A 36 -5.62 -2.24 6.94
C GLY A 36 -5.49 -0.73 6.86
N ILE A 37 -4.70 -0.19 7.79
CA ILE A 37 -4.48 1.24 7.91
C ILE A 37 -2.99 1.48 7.96
N VAL A 38 -2.55 2.53 7.25
CA VAL A 38 -1.14 2.92 7.27
C VAL A 38 -0.82 3.50 8.63
N VAL A 39 0.13 2.91 9.34
CA VAL A 39 0.56 3.40 10.65
C VAL A 39 1.94 4.01 10.61
N TYR A 40 2.70 3.72 9.57
CA TYR A 40 4.01 4.33 9.37
C TYR A 40 4.30 4.32 7.87
N ILE A 41 4.86 5.39 7.38
CA ILE A 41 5.27 5.43 5.99
C ILE A 41 6.46 6.36 5.83
N CYS A 42 7.38 5.93 4.99
CA CYS A 42 8.46 6.78 4.54
C CYS A 42 8.58 6.55 3.04
N ALA A 43 9.56 7.21 2.44
CA ALA A 43 9.67 7.15 0.99
C ALA A 43 9.86 5.73 0.47
N GLU A 44 10.46 4.86 1.25
CA GLU A 44 10.82 3.51 0.79
C GLU A 44 9.83 2.44 1.16
N LYS A 45 9.08 2.60 2.24
CA LYS A 45 8.21 1.53 2.72
C LYS A 45 7.04 2.08 3.53
N ALA A 46 6.00 1.28 3.60
CA ALA A 46 4.82 1.58 4.41
C ALA A 46 4.53 0.39 5.30
N GLN A 47 4.16 0.66 6.55
CA GLN A 47 3.74 -0.38 7.47
C GLN A 47 2.24 -0.29 7.67
N ILE A 48 1.57 -1.40 7.48
CA ILE A 48 0.12 -1.50 7.51
C ILE A 48 -0.29 -2.35 8.70
N VAL A 49 -1.23 -1.83 9.51
CA VAL A 49 -1.78 -2.60 10.62
C VAL A 49 -3.12 -3.16 10.19
N TYR A 50 -3.42 -4.38 10.62
CA TYR A 50 -4.69 -5.00 10.31
C TYR A 50 -5.10 -5.96 11.42
N LEU A 51 -6.39 -6.32 11.42
CA LEU A 51 -6.94 -7.27 12.38
C LEU A 51 -7.30 -8.55 11.65
N PRO A 52 -6.60 -9.65 11.91
CA PRO A 52 -6.90 -10.92 11.25
C PRO A 52 -8.27 -11.45 11.64
N LYS A 53 -8.87 -12.22 10.75
CA LYS A 53 -10.21 -12.77 10.99
C LYS A 53 -10.21 -13.81 12.10
N ILE A 54 -9.16 -14.59 12.18
CA ILE A 54 -9.11 -15.73 13.10
C ILE A 54 -8.53 -15.34 14.44
N HIS A 55 -7.44 -14.59 14.43
CA HIS A 55 -6.78 -14.14 15.64
C HIS A 55 -7.14 -12.70 15.87
N ARG A 56 -7.45 -12.35 17.09
CA ARG A 56 -7.87 -10.98 17.38
C ARG A 56 -6.72 -10.05 17.69
N ALA A 57 -5.49 -10.57 17.69
CA ALA A 57 -4.32 -9.74 17.94
C ALA A 57 -4.03 -8.90 16.68
N THR A 58 -3.70 -7.65 16.90
CA THR A 58 -3.31 -6.76 15.82
C THR A 58 -2.04 -7.26 15.16
N ARG A 59 -2.02 -7.21 13.85
CA ARG A 59 -0.87 -7.64 13.07
C ARG A 59 -0.44 -6.56 12.10
N TYR A 60 0.78 -6.67 11.62
CA TYR A 60 1.35 -5.69 10.70
C TYR A 60 1.93 -6.40 9.50
N PHE A 61 1.97 -5.70 8.38
CA PHE A 61 2.81 -6.11 7.27
C PHE A 61 3.42 -4.88 6.64
N THR A 62 4.51 -5.07 5.92
CA THR A 62 5.27 -3.97 5.32
C THR A 62 5.21 -4.09 3.82
N ILE A 63 4.94 -2.97 3.15
CA ILE A 63 4.96 -2.89 1.70
C ILE A 63 6.11 -1.99 1.31
N ARG A 64 7.03 -2.49 0.49
CA ARG A 64 8.11 -1.67 -0.02
C ARG A 64 7.73 -1.12 -1.37
N ALA A 65 8.09 0.15 -1.61
CA ALA A 65 7.78 0.77 -2.89
C ALA A 65 8.37 -0.03 -4.05
N GLN A 66 9.55 -0.59 -3.85
CA GLN A 66 10.18 -1.38 -4.88
C GLN A 66 9.36 -2.63 -5.22
N GLU A 67 8.72 -3.22 -4.22
CA GLU A 67 7.90 -4.41 -4.44
C GLU A 67 6.67 -4.09 -5.27
N ILE A 68 6.09 -2.91 -5.07
CA ILE A 68 4.97 -2.48 -5.90
C ILE A 68 5.46 -2.31 -7.34
N GLN A 69 6.62 -1.67 -7.49
CA GLN A 69 7.19 -1.45 -8.81
C GLN A 69 7.44 -2.78 -9.53
N ASN A 70 7.79 -3.81 -8.79
CA ASN A 70 8.05 -5.14 -9.34
C ASN A 70 6.78 -5.95 -9.58
N GLY A 71 5.62 -5.39 -9.27
CA GLY A 71 4.37 -6.09 -9.51
C GLY A 71 4.01 -7.12 -8.46
N GLU A 72 4.61 -7.03 -7.27
CA GLU A 72 4.34 -8.02 -6.23
C GLU A 72 3.08 -7.74 -5.44
N TRP A 73 2.56 -6.52 -5.52
CA TRP A 73 1.40 -6.10 -4.73
C TRP A 73 0.30 -5.52 -5.61
N ALA A 74 -0.93 -5.83 -5.28
CA ALA A 74 -2.10 -5.14 -5.81
C ALA A 74 -2.70 -4.33 -4.66
N ILE A 75 -2.75 -3.02 -4.79
CA ILE A 75 -3.12 -2.14 -3.71
C ILE A 75 -4.14 -1.12 -4.17
N VAL A 76 -5.15 -0.90 -3.33
CA VAL A 76 -6.07 0.24 -3.46
C VAL A 76 -6.00 0.99 -2.15
N HIS A 77 -6.13 2.32 -2.19
CA HIS A 77 -6.10 3.07 -0.96
C HIS A 77 -7.13 4.20 -0.97
N SER A 78 -7.47 4.68 0.22
CA SER A 78 -8.43 5.76 0.37
C SER A 78 -8.12 6.51 1.66
N ARG A 79 -8.26 7.82 1.63
CA ARG A 79 -8.05 8.63 2.82
C ARG A 79 -9.28 8.71 3.70
N ASP A 80 -10.46 8.67 3.09
CA ASP A 80 -11.68 8.92 3.84
C ASP A 80 -12.80 7.97 3.48
N LEU A 81 -12.49 6.93 2.70
CA LEU A 81 -13.47 5.97 2.22
C LEU A 81 -14.49 6.58 1.25
N ALA A 82 -14.38 7.87 0.97
CA ALA A 82 -15.29 8.50 0.03
C ALA A 82 -14.81 8.29 -1.41
N SER A 83 -13.50 8.16 -1.60
CA SER A 83 -12.95 7.86 -2.91
C SER A 83 -11.85 6.84 -2.74
N VAL A 84 -11.80 5.88 -3.65
CA VAL A 84 -10.82 4.80 -3.59
C VAL A 84 -10.00 4.86 -4.87
N GLU A 85 -8.69 4.86 -4.70
CA GLU A 85 -7.78 4.91 -5.82
C GLU A 85 -6.97 3.64 -5.89
N LYS A 86 -6.95 3.04 -7.07
CA LYS A 86 -6.13 1.87 -7.30
C LYS A 86 -4.69 2.31 -7.49
N VAL A 87 -3.79 1.64 -6.81
CA VAL A 87 -2.37 1.92 -6.92
C VAL A 87 -1.80 1.06 -8.03
N GLU A 88 -1.31 1.72 -9.08
CA GLU A 88 -0.72 1.02 -10.21
C GLU A 88 0.68 1.53 -10.42
N MET A 89 1.58 0.59 -10.57
CA MET A 89 2.98 0.95 -10.75
C MET A 89 3.42 0.88 -12.18
N THR A 90 2.51 0.69 -13.08
CA THR A 90 2.85 0.62 -14.46
C THR A 90 3.33 1.96 -14.88
N ASN A 91 4.50 2.03 -15.30
CA ASN A 91 5.08 3.21 -15.80
C ASN A 91 5.33 4.23 -14.80
N GLY A 92 4.92 4.07 -13.61
CA GLY A 92 5.16 5.03 -12.60
C GLY A 92 4.34 6.26 -12.76
N TYR A 93 3.39 6.26 -13.64
CA TYR A 93 2.54 7.36 -13.72
C TYR A 93 1.51 7.09 -14.66
N ASP A 94 0.78 7.93 -14.83
CA ASP A 94 -0.18 7.86 -15.71
C ASP A 94 -0.59 9.04 -16.15
#